data_572a6a64c737c427d8612b78d7034dd1
#
_entry.id   572a6a64c737c427d8612b78d7034dd1
#
_cell.length_a   1.000
_cell.length_b   1.000
_cell.length_c   1.000
_cell.angle_alpha   90.00
_cell.angle_beta   90.00
_cell.angle_gamma   90.00
#
_symmetry.space_group_name_H-M   'P 1'
#
loop_
_entity.id
_entity.type
_entity.pdbx_description
1 polymer ?
#
loop_
_entity_poly.entity_id
_entity_poly.type
_entity_poly.pdbx_seq_one_letter_code
_entity_poly.pdbx_strand_id
1 'polypeptide(L)'
;MSATTATTAPDVVAERVAEQVLDGHVRSATRLITQSQDGDPLARRVMSLLYPHCGRARLIGITGPPGAGKSTLVAGMIGELRRRGLTVGVIAVDPSSPFSGGAVLGDRDRMTGYSADAEVFIRSMASRGAIGGLCAVANDAVDVMDAMGKDVVLIETVGVGQSEVEIAQIANTVVLTLVPGYGDELQAMKAGIMEAADIIVVNKADSPGANGAVAELQNMGYF
;
A
#
# COMPACT_ATOMS: atom_id res chain seq x y z
N MET A 1 29.60 -22.13 -28.11
CA MET A 1 28.37 -22.95 -28.30
C MET A 1 27.27 -22.32 -27.46
N SER A 2 26.44 -21.53 -28.09
CA SER A 2 25.29 -20.86 -27.44
C SER A 2 24.17 -21.88 -27.32
N ALA A 3 23.81 -22.26 -26.09
CA ALA A 3 22.64 -23.10 -25.84
C ALA A 3 21.39 -22.22 -26.01
N THR A 4 20.71 -22.37 -27.13
CA THR A 4 19.37 -21.82 -27.32
C THR A 4 18.42 -22.63 -26.41
N THR A 5 18.09 -22.07 -25.25
CA THR A 5 17.07 -22.63 -24.36
C THR A 5 15.73 -22.55 -25.10
N ALA A 6 15.15 -23.69 -25.45
CA ALA A 6 13.80 -23.73 -26.05
C ALA A 6 12.79 -23.13 -25.03
N THR A 7 12.14 -22.03 -25.41
CA THR A 7 11.09 -21.41 -24.61
C THR A 7 9.92 -22.38 -24.49
N THR A 8 9.52 -22.71 -23.26
CA THR A 8 8.42 -23.63 -23.00
C THR A 8 7.08 -22.90 -23.14
N ALA A 9 5.97 -23.65 -23.35
CA ALA A 9 4.64 -23.04 -23.46
C ALA A 9 4.25 -22.17 -22.23
N PRO A 10 4.59 -22.56 -20.98
CA PRO A 10 4.41 -21.70 -19.81
C PRO A 10 5.23 -20.40 -19.85
N ASP A 11 6.44 -20.42 -20.42
CA ASP A 11 7.28 -19.21 -20.55
C ASP A 11 6.65 -18.20 -21.50
N VAL A 12 6.12 -18.64 -22.64
CA VAL A 12 5.41 -17.77 -23.60
C VAL A 12 4.20 -17.11 -22.98
N VAL A 13 3.47 -17.83 -22.11
CA VAL A 13 2.33 -17.26 -21.38
C VAL A 13 2.80 -16.22 -20.36
N ALA A 14 3.88 -16.51 -19.63
CA ALA A 14 4.43 -15.59 -18.64
C ALA A 14 4.95 -14.30 -19.28
N GLU A 15 5.67 -14.39 -20.40
CA GLU A 15 6.15 -13.24 -21.17
C GLU A 15 4.99 -12.35 -21.63
N ARG A 16 3.95 -12.93 -22.20
CA ARG A 16 2.77 -12.18 -22.63
C ARG A 16 2.06 -11.46 -21.49
N VAL A 17 1.94 -12.11 -20.32
CA VAL A 17 1.32 -11.47 -19.13
C VAL A 17 2.20 -10.34 -18.62
N ALA A 18 3.53 -10.54 -18.59
CA ALA A 18 4.47 -9.50 -18.19
C ALA A 18 4.38 -8.28 -19.12
N GLU A 19 4.39 -8.49 -20.44
CA GLU A 19 4.20 -7.40 -21.43
C GLU A 19 2.90 -6.62 -21.18
N GLN A 20 1.79 -7.32 -20.96
CA GLN A 20 0.52 -6.67 -20.65
C GLN A 20 0.57 -5.80 -19.39
N VAL A 21 1.29 -6.27 -18.34
CA VAL A 21 1.46 -5.48 -17.11
C VAL A 21 2.32 -4.24 -17.38
N LEU A 22 3.42 -4.40 -18.09
CA LEU A 22 4.31 -3.30 -18.48
C LEU A 22 3.60 -2.24 -19.36
N ASP A 23 2.64 -2.67 -20.17
CA ASP A 23 1.77 -1.79 -20.97
C ASP A 23 0.63 -1.17 -20.16
N GLY A 24 0.59 -1.40 -18.83
CA GLY A 24 -0.40 -0.80 -17.93
C GLY A 24 -1.78 -1.47 -17.94
N HIS A 25 -1.91 -2.72 -18.42
CA HIS A 25 -3.21 -3.42 -18.47
C HIS A 25 -3.71 -3.79 -17.05
N VAL A 26 -4.64 -2.99 -16.53
CA VAL A 26 -5.20 -3.12 -15.18
C VAL A 26 -5.76 -4.53 -14.88
N ARG A 27 -6.44 -5.16 -15.86
CA ARG A 27 -7.01 -6.51 -15.64
C ARG A 27 -5.93 -7.57 -15.46
N SER A 28 -4.84 -7.51 -16.23
CA SER A 28 -3.71 -8.44 -16.14
C SER A 28 -2.99 -8.26 -14.81
N ALA A 29 -2.73 -7.01 -14.41
CA ALA A 29 -2.14 -6.68 -13.12
C ALA A 29 -3.02 -7.16 -11.95
N THR A 30 -4.33 -6.88 -11.97
CA THR A 30 -5.27 -7.33 -10.93
C THR A 30 -5.26 -8.85 -10.77
N ARG A 31 -5.26 -9.60 -11.90
CA ARG A 31 -5.23 -11.06 -11.90
C ARG A 31 -3.89 -11.58 -11.39
N LEU A 32 -2.79 -10.99 -11.83
CA LEU A 32 -1.44 -11.37 -11.40
C LEU A 32 -1.27 -11.21 -9.89
N ILE A 33 -1.69 -10.07 -9.32
CA ILE A 33 -1.66 -9.84 -7.86
C ILE A 33 -2.44 -10.94 -7.13
N THR A 34 -3.65 -11.31 -7.61
CA THR A 34 -4.44 -12.38 -6.99
C THR A 34 -3.72 -13.73 -7.07
N GLN A 35 -3.21 -14.09 -8.26
CA GLN A 35 -2.51 -15.37 -8.48
C GLN A 35 -1.22 -15.47 -7.67
N SER A 36 -0.50 -14.35 -7.48
CA SER A 36 0.70 -14.32 -6.64
C SER A 36 0.35 -14.59 -5.18
N GLN A 37 -0.73 -14.00 -4.67
CA GLN A 37 -1.24 -14.28 -3.32
C GLN A 37 -1.63 -15.75 -3.11
N ASP A 38 -2.13 -16.40 -4.16
CA ASP A 38 -2.52 -17.79 -4.13
C ASP A 38 -1.33 -18.76 -4.37
N GLY A 39 -0.11 -18.22 -4.56
CA GLY A 39 1.13 -18.98 -4.74
C GLY A 39 1.26 -19.65 -6.11
N ASP A 40 0.54 -19.17 -7.13
CA ASP A 40 0.55 -19.72 -8.49
C ASP A 40 1.97 -19.72 -9.08
N PRO A 41 2.48 -20.87 -9.56
CA PRO A 41 3.81 -20.96 -10.18
C PRO A 41 3.97 -20.05 -11.41
N LEU A 42 2.91 -19.85 -12.20
CA LEU A 42 2.93 -18.93 -13.34
C LEU A 42 3.11 -17.48 -12.86
N ALA A 43 2.41 -17.08 -11.79
CA ALA A 43 2.57 -15.75 -11.22
C ALA A 43 4.02 -15.50 -10.79
N ARG A 44 4.67 -16.45 -10.10
CA ARG A 44 6.10 -16.32 -9.74
C ARG A 44 7.00 -16.11 -10.96
N ARG A 45 6.71 -16.81 -12.06
CA ARG A 45 7.46 -16.65 -13.30
C ARG A 45 7.28 -15.25 -13.88
N VAL A 46 6.03 -14.75 -13.92
CA VAL A 46 5.72 -13.38 -14.38
C VAL A 46 6.41 -12.35 -13.49
N MET A 47 6.33 -12.49 -12.15
CA MET A 47 7.00 -11.58 -11.22
C MET A 47 8.52 -11.52 -11.47
N SER A 48 9.17 -12.64 -11.76
CA SER A 48 10.61 -12.65 -12.10
C SER A 48 10.95 -11.86 -13.37
N LEU A 49 10.01 -11.79 -14.32
CA LEU A 49 10.14 -10.97 -15.54
C LEU A 49 9.88 -9.49 -15.29
N LEU A 50 9.00 -9.15 -14.33
CA LEU A 50 8.69 -7.76 -13.97
C LEU A 50 9.77 -7.13 -13.09
N TYR A 51 10.44 -7.91 -12.25
CA TYR A 51 11.41 -7.43 -11.26
C TYR A 51 12.47 -6.46 -11.82
N PRO A 52 13.08 -6.65 -13.02
CA PRO A 52 14.01 -5.69 -13.59
C PRO A 52 13.40 -4.30 -13.91
N HIS A 53 12.08 -4.19 -13.92
CA HIS A 53 11.34 -2.95 -14.22
C HIS A 53 10.86 -2.23 -12.96
N CYS A 54 11.06 -2.82 -11.77
CA CYS A 54 10.69 -2.26 -10.47
C CYS A 54 11.78 -1.35 -9.88
N GLY A 55 11.47 -0.65 -8.79
CA GLY A 55 12.38 0.22 -8.04
C GLY A 55 12.34 1.69 -8.46
N ARG A 56 11.31 2.12 -9.19
CA ARG A 56 11.13 3.49 -9.68
C ARG A 56 10.05 4.26 -8.92
N ALA A 57 8.99 3.57 -8.52
CA ALA A 57 7.90 4.16 -7.78
C ALA A 57 8.34 4.65 -6.39
N ARG A 58 7.77 5.77 -5.94
CA ARG A 58 7.90 6.23 -4.56
C ARG A 58 6.85 5.55 -3.70
N LEU A 59 7.28 4.79 -2.70
CA LEU A 59 6.40 4.04 -1.81
C LEU A 59 6.13 4.85 -0.55
N ILE A 60 4.87 5.21 -0.31
CA ILE A 60 4.45 5.99 0.86
C ILE A 60 3.47 5.12 1.67
N GLY A 61 3.89 4.78 2.87
CA GLY A 61 3.07 4.06 3.83
C GLY A 61 2.24 5.01 4.69
N ILE A 62 0.94 4.77 4.80
CA ILE A 62 0.04 5.56 5.64
C ILE A 62 -0.52 4.65 6.73
N THR A 63 -0.21 4.98 7.97
CA THR A 63 -0.61 4.21 9.14
C THR A 63 -1.16 5.11 10.25
N GLY A 64 -1.63 4.51 11.34
CA GLY A 64 -2.21 5.21 12.49
C GLY A 64 -3.51 4.55 12.95
N PRO A 65 -4.08 4.98 14.09
CA PRO A 65 -5.22 4.32 14.72
C PRO A 65 -6.47 4.31 13.83
N PRO A 66 -7.42 3.40 14.10
CA PRO A 66 -8.72 3.40 13.44
C PRO A 66 -9.42 4.75 13.64
N GLY A 67 -10.09 5.24 12.61
CA GLY A 67 -10.80 6.52 12.68
C GLY A 67 -9.90 7.76 12.61
N ALA A 68 -8.58 7.64 12.50
CA ALA A 68 -7.67 8.78 12.33
C ALA A 68 -7.84 9.54 11.01
N GLY A 69 -8.58 8.98 10.05
CA GLY A 69 -8.85 9.62 8.76
C GLY A 69 -7.84 9.31 7.68
N LYS A 70 -7.13 8.19 7.80
CA LYS A 70 -6.13 7.72 6.82
C LYS A 70 -6.67 7.66 5.40
N SER A 71 -7.80 7.00 5.18
CA SER A 71 -8.43 6.87 3.85
C SER A 71 -8.83 8.23 3.26
N THR A 72 -9.23 9.19 4.11
CA THR A 72 -9.52 10.56 3.68
C THR A 72 -8.23 11.29 3.28
N LEU A 73 -7.15 11.09 4.04
CA LEU A 73 -5.83 11.63 3.70
C LEU A 73 -5.32 11.03 2.39
N VAL A 74 -5.43 9.71 2.22
CA VAL A 74 -5.06 9.01 0.97
C VAL A 74 -5.84 9.57 -0.22
N ALA A 75 -7.16 9.75 -0.09
CA ALA A 75 -7.97 10.35 -1.15
C ALA A 75 -7.52 11.78 -1.51
N GLY A 76 -7.19 12.60 -0.52
CA GLY A 76 -6.62 13.93 -0.73
C GLY A 76 -5.25 13.88 -1.41
N MET A 77 -4.39 12.94 -1.02
CA MET A 77 -3.08 12.71 -1.65
C MET A 77 -3.21 12.30 -3.10
N ILE A 78 -4.13 11.37 -3.43
CA ILE A 78 -4.40 10.98 -4.82
C ILE A 78 -4.74 12.22 -5.64
N GLY A 79 -5.68 13.07 -5.18
CA GLY A 79 -6.08 14.28 -5.89
C GLY A 79 -4.91 15.24 -6.14
N GLU A 80 -4.06 15.46 -5.15
CA GLU A 80 -2.91 16.34 -5.27
C GLU A 80 -1.82 15.77 -6.21
N LEU A 81 -1.53 14.47 -6.11
CA LEU A 81 -0.59 13.78 -6.99
C LEU A 81 -1.06 13.81 -8.44
N ARG A 82 -2.35 13.56 -8.68
CA ARG A 82 -2.95 13.65 -10.01
C ARG A 82 -2.93 15.08 -10.56
N ARG A 83 -3.15 16.09 -9.72
CA ARG A 83 -3.02 17.50 -10.12
C ARG A 83 -1.59 17.85 -10.55
N ARG A 84 -0.58 17.16 -10.02
CA ARG A 84 0.82 17.27 -10.43
C ARG A 84 1.17 16.42 -11.67
N GLY A 85 0.22 15.72 -12.26
CA GLY A 85 0.41 14.86 -13.41
C GLY A 85 1.04 13.50 -13.10
N LEU A 86 1.16 13.12 -11.82
CA LEU A 86 1.74 11.84 -11.41
C LEU A 86 0.71 10.72 -11.45
N THR A 87 1.13 9.52 -11.85
CA THR A 87 0.33 8.30 -11.81
C THR A 87 0.37 7.66 -10.43
N VAL A 88 -0.75 7.10 -9.96
CA VAL A 88 -0.87 6.65 -8.56
C VAL A 88 -1.37 5.22 -8.47
N GLY A 89 -0.61 4.39 -7.75
CA GLY A 89 -1.07 3.11 -7.22
C GLY A 89 -1.57 3.27 -5.78
N VAL A 90 -2.60 2.53 -5.39
CA VAL A 90 -3.08 2.48 -4.01
C VAL A 90 -3.28 1.03 -3.57
N ILE A 91 -2.67 0.65 -2.48
CA ILE A 91 -2.85 -0.63 -1.81
C ILE A 91 -3.53 -0.35 -0.48
N ALA A 92 -4.81 -0.74 -0.36
CA ALA A 92 -5.54 -0.69 0.89
C ALA A 92 -5.53 -2.10 1.51
N VAL A 93 -4.86 -2.25 2.65
CA VAL A 93 -4.76 -3.55 3.35
C VAL A 93 -5.76 -3.59 4.47
N ASP A 94 -6.80 -4.39 4.31
CA ASP A 94 -7.84 -4.60 5.30
C ASP A 94 -7.55 -5.83 6.17
N PRO A 95 -7.96 -5.84 7.46
CA PRO A 95 -7.99 -7.08 8.21
C PRO A 95 -8.94 -8.05 7.51
N SER A 96 -8.55 -9.31 7.45
CA SER A 96 -9.41 -10.35 6.90
C SER A 96 -10.69 -10.46 7.73
N SER A 97 -11.84 -10.46 7.07
CA SER A 97 -13.09 -10.81 7.73
C SER A 97 -12.99 -12.27 8.23
N PRO A 98 -13.19 -12.54 9.54
CA PRO A 98 -13.16 -13.91 10.06
C PRO A 98 -14.26 -14.81 9.46
N PHE A 99 -15.27 -14.21 8.82
CA PHE A 99 -16.41 -14.94 8.24
C PHE A 99 -16.31 -15.16 6.74
N SER A 100 -15.69 -14.26 5.99
CA SER A 100 -15.65 -14.35 4.52
C SER A 100 -14.23 -14.53 3.96
N GLY A 101 -13.20 -14.34 4.77
CA GLY A 101 -11.79 -14.35 4.32
C GLY A 101 -11.45 -13.24 3.32
N GLY A 102 -12.39 -12.34 3.01
CA GLY A 102 -12.22 -11.23 2.10
C GLY A 102 -12.01 -9.89 2.83
N ALA A 103 -11.54 -8.88 2.11
CA ALA A 103 -11.41 -7.51 2.62
C ALA A 103 -12.78 -6.93 3.00
N VAL A 104 -12.85 -6.19 4.12
CA VAL A 104 -14.07 -5.49 4.54
C VAL A 104 -14.21 -4.24 3.68
N LEU A 105 -15.23 -4.19 2.82
CA LEU A 105 -15.41 -3.24 1.72
C LEU A 105 -15.66 -1.76 2.12
N GLY A 106 -15.60 -1.40 3.39
CA GLY A 106 -16.00 -0.06 3.86
C GLY A 106 -15.13 1.12 3.39
N ASP A 107 -13.87 0.90 3.03
CA ASP A 107 -12.94 1.98 2.67
C ASP A 107 -12.93 2.33 1.17
N ARG A 108 -13.50 1.47 0.33
CA ARG A 108 -13.60 1.75 -1.12
C ARG A 108 -14.46 2.95 -1.45
N ASP A 109 -15.51 3.23 -0.67
CA ASP A 109 -16.46 4.30 -0.97
C ASP A 109 -15.81 5.69 -0.98
N ARG A 110 -14.77 5.90 -0.19
CA ARG A 110 -14.05 7.19 -0.10
C ARG A 110 -13.11 7.44 -1.28
N MET A 111 -12.68 6.37 -1.96
CA MET A 111 -11.78 6.43 -3.12
C MET A 111 -12.51 6.20 -4.45
N THR A 112 -13.84 5.97 -4.42
CA THR A 112 -14.66 5.72 -5.64
C THR A 112 -14.60 6.88 -6.63
N GLY A 113 -14.37 8.11 -6.17
CA GLY A 113 -14.18 9.28 -7.03
C GLY A 113 -13.02 9.17 -8.02
N TYR A 114 -12.04 8.28 -7.75
CA TYR A 114 -10.86 8.08 -8.59
C TYR A 114 -10.90 6.76 -9.39
N SER A 115 -11.94 5.95 -9.22
CA SER A 115 -12.05 4.65 -9.91
C SER A 115 -12.21 4.77 -11.43
N ALA A 116 -12.61 5.92 -11.92
CA ALA A 116 -12.72 6.24 -13.36
C ALA A 116 -11.45 6.89 -13.94
N ASP A 117 -10.46 7.27 -13.10
CA ASP A 117 -9.20 7.83 -13.57
C ASP A 117 -8.26 6.68 -14.00
N ALA A 118 -7.94 6.60 -15.29
CA ALA A 118 -7.08 5.55 -15.86
C ALA A 118 -5.66 5.56 -15.27
N GLU A 119 -5.22 6.69 -14.74
CA GLU A 119 -3.90 6.85 -14.14
C GLU A 119 -3.87 6.51 -12.65
N VAL A 120 -5.01 6.11 -12.08
CA VAL A 120 -5.12 5.64 -10.70
C VAL A 120 -5.48 4.16 -10.68
N PHE A 121 -4.65 3.35 -10.00
CA PHE A 121 -4.93 1.93 -9.82
C PHE A 121 -5.08 1.59 -8.34
N ILE A 122 -6.29 1.23 -7.91
CA ILE A 122 -6.63 0.94 -6.50
C ILE A 122 -6.84 -0.57 -6.32
N ARG A 123 -6.14 -1.15 -5.35
CA ARG A 123 -6.29 -2.55 -4.96
C ARG A 123 -6.52 -2.69 -3.46
N SER A 124 -7.67 -3.25 -3.07
CA SER A 124 -7.89 -3.70 -1.69
C SER A 124 -7.42 -5.13 -1.53
N MET A 125 -6.74 -5.42 -0.44
CA MET A 125 -6.15 -6.71 -0.13
C MET A 125 -6.52 -7.11 1.29
N ALA A 126 -6.77 -8.40 1.52
CA ALA A 126 -7.00 -8.94 2.85
C ALA A 126 -5.67 -9.47 3.41
N SER A 127 -5.37 -9.18 4.66
CA SER A 127 -4.13 -9.65 5.32
C SER A 127 -4.09 -11.17 5.56
N ARG A 128 -5.19 -11.88 5.41
CA ARG A 128 -5.41 -13.36 5.44
C ARG A 128 -4.60 -14.15 6.47
N GLY A 129 -4.08 -13.52 7.54
CA GLY A 129 -3.25 -14.21 8.54
C GLY A 129 -2.00 -14.89 7.97
N ALA A 130 -1.50 -14.45 6.82
CA ALA A 130 -0.35 -15.04 6.16
C ALA A 130 0.90 -14.97 7.05
N ILE A 131 1.67 -16.04 7.07
CA ILE A 131 3.01 -16.06 7.66
C ILE A 131 3.85 -15.01 6.91
N GLY A 132 4.26 -13.94 7.61
CA GLY A 132 4.91 -12.78 6.98
C GLY A 132 4.03 -11.54 6.85
N GLY A 133 2.75 -11.59 7.28
CA GLY A 133 1.87 -10.44 7.46
C GLY A 133 1.66 -9.60 6.20
N LEU A 134 1.57 -8.30 6.40
CA LEU A 134 1.40 -7.27 5.36
C LEU A 134 2.51 -7.34 4.30
N CYS A 135 3.77 -7.56 4.71
CA CYS A 135 4.93 -7.52 3.82
C CYS A 135 4.84 -8.52 2.66
N ALA A 136 4.48 -9.77 2.95
CA ALA A 136 4.43 -10.81 1.91
C ALA A 136 3.34 -10.55 0.86
N VAL A 137 2.20 -9.99 1.30
CA VAL A 137 1.04 -9.74 0.44
C VAL A 137 1.17 -8.44 -0.34
N ALA A 138 1.76 -7.41 0.28
CA ALA A 138 1.87 -6.09 -0.31
C ALA A 138 3.04 -5.96 -1.29
N ASN A 139 4.17 -6.65 -1.06
CA ASN A 139 5.35 -6.54 -1.91
C ASN A 139 5.06 -6.87 -3.37
N ASP A 140 4.41 -8.01 -3.65
CA ASP A 140 4.08 -8.38 -5.03
C ASP A 140 3.14 -7.37 -5.69
N ALA A 141 2.20 -6.79 -4.92
CA ALA A 141 1.30 -5.76 -5.44
C ALA A 141 2.04 -4.45 -5.71
N VAL A 142 2.99 -4.07 -4.87
CA VAL A 142 3.89 -2.93 -5.07
C VAL A 142 4.69 -3.13 -6.35
N ASP A 143 5.37 -4.28 -6.51
CA ASP A 143 6.18 -4.59 -7.68
C ASP A 143 5.36 -4.55 -8.98
N VAL A 144 4.13 -5.08 -8.95
CA VAL A 144 3.22 -5.02 -10.11
C VAL A 144 2.85 -3.57 -10.44
N MET A 145 2.53 -2.75 -9.44
CA MET A 145 2.16 -1.34 -9.68
C MET A 145 3.35 -0.51 -10.16
N ASP A 146 4.53 -0.77 -9.64
CA ASP A 146 5.78 -0.13 -10.06
C ASP A 146 6.13 -0.52 -11.51
N ALA A 147 6.08 -1.82 -11.84
CA ALA A 147 6.29 -2.31 -13.20
C ALA A 147 5.27 -1.75 -14.21
N MET A 148 4.01 -1.46 -13.77
CA MET A 148 3.00 -0.76 -14.56
C MET A 148 3.35 0.73 -14.82
N GLY A 149 4.43 1.25 -14.24
CA GLY A 149 4.86 2.63 -14.39
C GLY A 149 4.11 3.61 -13.48
N LYS A 150 3.63 3.19 -12.30
CA LYS A 150 3.07 4.13 -11.33
C LYS A 150 4.21 4.93 -10.67
N ASP A 151 4.07 6.27 -10.66
CA ASP A 151 5.08 7.17 -10.08
C ASP A 151 5.10 7.10 -8.54
N VAL A 152 3.91 6.92 -7.95
CA VAL A 152 3.73 6.84 -6.49
C VAL A 152 2.81 5.68 -6.15
N VAL A 153 3.19 4.88 -5.17
CA VAL A 153 2.33 3.84 -4.59
C VAL A 153 2.05 4.20 -3.13
N LEU A 154 0.77 4.45 -2.83
CA LEU A 154 0.26 4.68 -1.47
C LEU A 154 -0.17 3.34 -0.87
N ILE A 155 0.34 3.03 0.32
CA ILE A 155 0.03 1.78 1.05
C ILE A 155 -0.68 2.18 2.34
N GLU A 156 -1.97 1.89 2.44
CA GLU A 156 -2.78 2.19 3.62
C GLU A 156 -2.99 0.93 4.47
N THR A 157 -2.72 1.04 5.78
CA THR A 157 -3.02 -0.01 6.77
C THR A 157 -4.28 0.32 7.56
N VAL A 158 -4.94 -0.69 8.10
CA VAL A 158 -6.20 -0.50 8.85
C VAL A 158 -5.99 0.06 10.25
N GLY A 159 -4.77 0.06 10.76
CA GLY A 159 -4.47 0.67 12.07
C GLY A 159 -4.75 -0.24 13.27
N VAL A 160 -4.60 -1.55 13.12
CA VAL A 160 -4.71 -2.52 14.24
C VAL A 160 -3.59 -3.57 14.14
N GLY A 161 -2.67 -3.53 15.10
CA GLY A 161 -1.69 -4.58 15.33
C GLY A 161 -0.36 -4.43 14.58
N GLN A 162 0.34 -5.56 14.33
CA GLN A 162 1.71 -5.60 13.79
C GLN A 162 1.88 -5.01 12.38
N SER A 163 0.81 -4.93 11.59
CA SER A 163 0.83 -4.33 10.24
C SER A 163 1.26 -2.87 10.22
N GLU A 164 1.13 -2.17 11.35
CA GLU A 164 1.57 -0.78 11.50
C GLU A 164 3.10 -0.64 11.45
N VAL A 165 3.83 -1.60 12.01
CA VAL A 165 5.30 -1.61 11.98
C VAL A 165 5.82 -2.23 10.69
N GLU A 166 5.11 -3.23 10.15
CA GLU A 166 5.49 -3.92 8.92
C GLU A 166 5.51 -2.98 7.71
N ILE A 167 4.68 -1.92 7.71
CA ILE A 167 4.67 -0.93 6.61
C ILE A 167 6.02 -0.23 6.44
N ALA A 168 6.77 -0.05 7.53
CA ALA A 168 8.10 0.54 7.50
C ALA A 168 9.15 -0.32 6.79
N GLN A 169 8.86 -1.62 6.58
CA GLN A 169 9.74 -2.51 5.84
C GLN A 169 9.53 -2.44 4.32
N ILE A 170 8.39 -1.85 3.90
CA ILE A 170 7.99 -1.77 2.49
C ILE A 170 8.12 -0.34 1.97
N ALA A 171 7.69 0.65 2.75
CA ALA A 171 7.59 2.03 2.33
C ALA A 171 8.95 2.75 2.38
N ASN A 172 9.17 3.68 1.43
CA ASN A 172 10.31 4.61 1.47
C ASN A 172 10.06 5.76 2.44
N THR A 173 8.78 6.08 2.69
CA THR A 173 8.35 7.13 3.61
C THR A 173 7.12 6.64 4.37
N VAL A 174 7.16 6.73 5.68
CA VAL A 174 6.06 6.35 6.58
C VAL A 174 5.38 7.59 7.15
N VAL A 175 4.09 7.72 6.89
CA VAL A 175 3.24 8.76 7.42
C VAL A 175 2.36 8.19 8.52
N LEU A 176 2.60 8.61 9.75
CA LEU A 176 1.76 8.28 10.89
C LEU A 176 0.66 9.33 11.06
N THR A 177 -0.59 8.92 10.92
CA THR A 177 -1.74 9.80 11.06
C THR A 177 -2.35 9.66 12.45
N LEU A 178 -2.37 10.74 13.21
CA LEU A 178 -2.92 10.84 14.56
C LEU A 178 -4.10 11.82 14.60
N VAL A 179 -4.86 11.81 15.70
CA VAL A 179 -5.93 12.77 15.95
C VAL A 179 -5.85 13.29 17.39
N PRO A 180 -6.35 14.50 17.68
CA PRO A 180 -6.40 15.01 19.05
C PRO A 180 -7.14 14.08 20.00
N GLY A 181 -6.68 13.97 21.24
CA GLY A 181 -7.33 13.17 22.28
C GLY A 181 -6.84 11.74 22.46
N TYR A 182 -5.85 11.30 21.68
CA TYR A 182 -5.27 9.93 21.78
C TYR A 182 -4.07 9.84 22.73
N GLY A 183 -4.00 10.67 23.77
CA GLY A 183 -2.83 10.74 24.68
C GLY A 183 -2.40 9.38 25.29
N ASP A 184 -3.32 8.58 25.79
CA ASP A 184 -3.00 7.25 26.34
C ASP A 184 -2.62 6.24 25.25
N GLU A 185 -3.22 6.32 24.08
CA GLU A 185 -2.90 5.46 22.94
C GLU A 185 -1.56 5.85 22.30
N LEU A 186 -1.20 7.15 22.31
CA LEU A 186 0.14 7.61 21.92
C LEU A 186 1.22 6.96 22.80
N GLN A 187 0.96 6.77 24.08
CA GLN A 187 1.89 6.07 25.00
C GLN A 187 2.05 4.60 24.61
N ALA A 188 0.97 3.94 24.20
CA ALA A 188 1.00 2.54 23.76
C ALA A 188 1.70 2.38 22.39
N MET A 189 1.59 3.37 21.51
CA MET A 189 2.24 3.38 20.18
C MET A 189 3.72 3.73 20.22
N LYS A 190 4.27 4.22 21.36
CA LYS A 190 5.68 4.64 21.47
C LYS A 190 6.67 3.55 21.08
N ALA A 191 6.36 2.28 21.35
CA ALA A 191 7.26 1.18 21.02
C ALA A 191 6.96 0.66 19.60
N GLY A 192 7.62 1.21 18.60
CA GLY A 192 7.62 0.67 17.25
C GLY A 192 7.25 1.68 16.16
N ILE A 193 5.95 2.02 16.00
CA ILE A 193 5.54 2.79 14.82
C ILE A 193 5.95 4.26 14.87
N MET A 194 6.02 4.87 16.04
CA MET A 194 6.46 6.27 16.17
C MET A 194 7.95 6.43 15.83
N GLU A 195 8.77 5.42 16.15
CA GLU A 195 10.20 5.40 15.79
C GLU A 195 10.42 5.16 14.29
N ALA A 196 9.48 4.50 13.65
CA ALA A 196 9.54 4.17 12.22
C ALA A 196 8.89 5.24 11.33
N ALA A 197 8.20 6.23 11.90
CA ALA A 197 7.51 7.28 11.15
C ALA A 197 8.49 8.38 10.72
N ASP A 198 8.49 8.69 9.43
CA ASP A 198 9.24 9.84 8.88
C ASP A 198 8.44 11.14 8.99
N ILE A 199 7.11 11.04 8.94
CA ILE A 199 6.19 12.18 8.99
C ILE A 199 5.05 11.85 9.96
N ILE A 200 4.77 12.75 10.89
CA ILE A 200 3.60 12.67 11.76
C ILE A 200 2.57 13.72 11.35
N VAL A 201 1.35 13.27 11.08
CA VAL A 201 0.22 14.14 10.70
C VAL A 201 -0.80 14.14 11.82
N VAL A 202 -1.03 15.28 12.46
CA VAL A 202 -2.16 15.49 13.38
C VAL A 202 -3.38 15.88 12.55
N ASN A 203 -4.22 14.92 12.24
CA ASN A 203 -5.43 15.09 11.44
C ASN A 203 -6.59 15.60 12.32
N LYS A 204 -7.70 16.05 11.70
CA LYS A 204 -8.85 16.66 12.39
C LYS A 204 -8.42 17.85 13.27
N ALA A 205 -7.54 18.67 12.75
CA ALA A 205 -6.98 19.82 13.47
C ALA A 205 -8.01 20.94 13.78
N ASP A 206 -9.20 20.84 13.22
CA ASP A 206 -10.41 21.61 13.57
C ASP A 206 -11.01 21.21 14.91
N SER A 207 -10.64 20.03 15.44
CA SER A 207 -11.12 19.53 16.73
C SER A 207 -10.38 20.18 17.90
N PRO A 208 -11.08 20.40 19.05
CA PRO A 208 -10.41 20.87 20.27
C PRO A 208 -9.26 19.97 20.69
N GLY A 209 -8.14 20.56 21.11
CA GLY A 209 -6.96 19.80 21.59
C GLY A 209 -5.88 19.53 20.54
N ALA A 210 -6.05 19.94 19.27
CA ALA A 210 -5.04 19.74 18.23
C ALA A 210 -3.67 20.34 18.60
N ASN A 211 -3.64 21.57 19.08
CA ASN A 211 -2.40 22.22 19.53
C ASN A 211 -1.77 21.50 20.74
N GLY A 212 -2.59 20.93 21.63
CA GLY A 212 -2.12 20.11 22.75
C GLY A 212 -1.43 18.82 22.28
N ALA A 213 -2.02 18.14 21.31
CA ALA A 213 -1.43 16.94 20.72
C ALA A 213 -0.08 17.23 20.03
N VAL A 214 0.01 18.34 19.29
CA VAL A 214 1.28 18.79 18.68
C VAL A 214 2.33 19.09 19.76
N ALA A 215 1.95 19.82 20.83
CA ALA A 215 2.87 20.12 21.92
C ALA A 215 3.35 18.87 22.67
N GLU A 216 2.48 17.87 22.82
CA GLU A 216 2.85 16.59 23.42
C GLU A 216 3.87 15.85 22.55
N LEU A 217 3.66 15.77 21.25
CA LEU A 217 4.61 15.17 20.31
C LEU A 217 5.97 15.88 20.31
N GLN A 218 5.98 17.22 20.38
CA GLN A 218 7.21 18.02 20.50
C GLN A 218 7.95 17.71 21.80
N ASN A 219 7.24 17.60 22.92
CA ASN A 219 7.83 17.27 24.23
C ASN A 219 8.41 15.84 24.27
N MET A 220 7.90 14.96 23.42
CA MET A 220 8.44 13.61 23.26
C MET A 220 9.71 13.55 22.40
N GLY A 221 10.13 14.65 21.77
CA GLY A 221 11.34 14.74 20.97
C GLY A 221 11.16 14.25 19.52
N TYR A 222 9.94 14.24 18.99
CA TYR A 222 9.65 13.84 17.60
C TYR A 222 9.66 15.04 16.60
N PHE A 223 10.12 16.21 16.99
CA PHE A 223 10.28 17.40 16.15
C PHE A 223 11.52 18.21 16.53
#